data_2aac3f1928819539ca8c54ef2a94179c
#
_entry.id   2aac3f1928819539ca8c54ef2a94179c
#
_cell.length_a   1.000
_cell.length_b   1.000
_cell.length_c   1.000
_cell.angle_alpha   90.00
_cell.angle_beta   90.00
_cell.angle_gamma   90.00
#
_symmetry.space_group_name_H-M   'P 1'
#
loop_
_entity.id
_entity.type
_entity.pdbx_description
1 polymer ?
#
loop_
_entity_poly.entity_id
_entity_poly.type
_entity_poly.pdbx_seq_one_letter_code
_entity_poly.pdbx_strand_id
1 'polypeptide(L)'
;MEIINTILHPVFTSAVRDGYIRSNPSDGLMAYIKKSHAWEKPKRHALTEQQQAKFVEFTAQSYQYKHWLPLFTVLLGTGGRIGEILGLRWEDCDFPNSIININHTLIYRKYTDEASHFAITTPKTKSGVRIIPMLSDVKAALTEEYKEQLESGFNESVVDGYSGFIFKSRDNTVLSPHCVNRAIDRIIKACNAKEKEEAKAEGREPELLPHFSCHHLRHTFCTRFCENETNLKVIQEIMGHADTVSYTHLRAHET
;
A
#
# COMPACT_ATOMS: atom_id res chain seq x y z
N MET A 1 19.81 7.42 8.14
CA MET A 1 21.02 6.60 8.33
C MET A 1 20.99 5.31 7.50
N GLU A 2 19.96 4.41 7.60
CA GLU A 2 19.91 3.17 6.78
C GLU A 2 19.97 3.44 5.27
N ILE A 3 19.21 4.41 4.76
CA ILE A 3 19.21 4.77 3.33
C ILE A 3 20.62 5.20 2.88
N ILE A 4 21.30 6.03 3.68
CA ILE A 4 22.65 6.48 3.39
C ILE A 4 23.60 5.28 3.31
N ASN A 5 23.53 4.37 4.29
CA ASN A 5 24.36 3.18 4.29
C ASN A 5 24.06 2.24 3.10
N THR A 6 22.78 2.09 2.72
CA THR A 6 22.38 1.28 1.56
C THR A 6 22.97 1.81 0.26
N ILE A 7 23.21 3.12 0.17
CA ILE A 7 23.82 3.76 -1.01
C ILE A 7 25.36 3.69 -0.91
N LEU A 8 25.94 4.06 0.22
CA LEU A 8 27.40 4.20 0.36
C LEU A 8 28.13 2.86 0.51
N HIS A 9 27.53 1.87 1.19
CA HIS A 9 28.17 0.57 1.43
C HIS A 9 28.57 -0.15 0.12
N PRO A 10 27.72 -0.27 -0.92
CA PRO A 10 28.12 -0.83 -2.21
C PRO A 10 29.22 -0.02 -2.92
N VAL A 11 29.18 1.32 -2.80
CA VAL A 11 30.21 2.18 -3.39
C VAL A 11 31.57 1.91 -2.77
N PHE A 12 31.65 1.88 -1.44
CA PHE A 12 32.90 1.54 -0.74
C PHE A 12 33.35 0.09 -1.01
N THR A 13 32.40 -0.85 -1.13
CA THR A 13 32.72 -2.23 -1.51
C THR A 13 33.36 -2.29 -2.90
N SER A 14 32.86 -1.52 -3.87
CA SER A 14 33.49 -1.40 -5.20
C SER A 14 34.87 -0.77 -5.10
N ALA A 15 35.03 0.29 -4.30
CA ALA A 15 36.33 0.97 -4.13
C ALA A 15 37.40 0.05 -3.49
N VAL A 16 37.00 -0.86 -2.58
CA VAL A 16 37.90 -1.91 -2.05
C VAL A 16 38.29 -2.89 -3.14
N ARG A 17 37.31 -3.39 -3.89
CA ARG A 17 37.54 -4.36 -4.97
C ARG A 17 38.47 -3.79 -6.05
N ASP A 18 38.31 -2.50 -6.37
CA ASP A 18 39.07 -1.81 -7.41
C ASP A 18 40.43 -1.25 -6.87
N GLY A 19 40.76 -1.52 -5.59
CA GLY A 19 42.04 -1.19 -4.98
C GLY A 19 42.22 0.28 -4.55
N TYR A 20 41.16 1.09 -4.57
CA TYR A 20 41.24 2.50 -4.16
C TYR A 20 41.31 2.68 -2.64
N ILE A 21 40.72 1.78 -1.86
CA ILE A 21 40.78 1.77 -0.40
C ILE A 21 41.03 0.35 0.12
N ARG A 22 41.62 0.24 1.31
CA ARG A 22 42.01 -1.07 1.88
C ARG A 22 40.85 -1.82 2.51
N SER A 23 39.89 -1.13 3.07
CA SER A 23 38.71 -1.70 3.74
C SER A 23 37.50 -0.80 3.57
N ASN A 24 36.32 -1.37 3.68
CA ASN A 24 35.08 -0.61 3.57
C ASN A 24 34.80 0.10 4.91
N PRO A 25 34.83 1.46 4.97
CA PRO A 25 34.63 2.20 6.23
C PRO A 25 33.20 2.07 6.79
N SER A 26 32.26 1.54 6.02
CA SER A 26 30.88 1.32 6.46
C SER A 26 30.62 -0.09 7.01
N ASP A 27 31.64 -0.95 7.02
CA ASP A 27 31.54 -2.30 7.60
C ASP A 27 31.23 -2.21 9.11
N GLY A 28 30.20 -2.94 9.54
CA GLY A 28 29.78 -2.97 10.94
C GLY A 28 29.09 -1.69 11.46
N LEU A 29 29.10 -0.59 10.70
CA LEU A 29 28.52 0.70 11.13
C LEU A 29 27.05 0.57 11.52
N MET A 30 26.24 -0.11 10.69
CA MET A 30 24.82 -0.29 11.00
C MET A 30 24.57 -1.19 12.21
N ALA A 31 25.42 -2.18 12.44
CA ALA A 31 25.34 -3.02 13.65
C ALA A 31 25.63 -2.20 14.90
N TYR A 32 26.63 -1.32 14.83
CA TYR A 32 26.98 -0.40 15.93
C TYR A 32 25.83 0.58 16.21
N ILE A 33 25.29 1.23 15.18
CA ILE A 33 24.19 2.19 15.31
C ILE A 33 22.93 1.50 15.88
N LYS A 34 22.63 0.28 15.43
CA LYS A 34 21.46 -0.48 15.91
C LYS A 34 21.60 -0.96 17.37
N LYS A 35 22.83 -1.10 17.87
CA LYS A 35 23.11 -1.39 19.28
C LYS A 35 23.06 -0.15 20.16
N SER A 36 23.22 1.06 19.60
CA SER A 36 23.08 2.29 20.35
C SER A 36 21.60 2.50 20.70
N HIS A 37 21.31 2.91 21.94
CA HIS A 37 19.94 3.19 22.43
C HIS A 37 19.23 4.34 21.68
N ALA A 38 19.91 5.01 20.74
CA ALA A 38 19.36 6.06 19.89
C ALA A 38 18.65 5.53 18.63
N TRP A 39 18.64 4.20 18.39
CA TRP A 39 17.99 3.59 17.24
C TRP A 39 16.59 3.11 17.59
N GLU A 40 15.56 3.87 17.19
CA GLU A 40 14.18 3.40 17.18
C GLU A 40 13.79 3.00 15.76
N LYS A 41 13.41 1.73 15.58
CA LYS A 41 12.73 1.31 14.35
C LYS A 41 11.38 2.04 14.29
N PRO A 42 11.04 2.70 13.17
CA PRO A 42 9.68 3.18 12.99
C PRO A 42 8.72 1.99 13.14
N LYS A 43 7.94 1.97 14.19
CA LYS A 43 6.92 0.93 14.39
C LYS A 43 5.82 1.16 13.35
N ARG A 44 5.66 0.21 12.44
CA ARG A 44 4.53 0.19 11.53
C ARG A 44 3.39 -0.50 12.26
N HIS A 45 2.35 0.25 12.59
CA HIS A 45 1.18 -0.29 13.25
C HIS A 45 0.08 -0.55 12.21
N ALA A 46 -0.60 -1.69 12.33
CA ALA A 46 -1.89 -1.90 11.70
C ALA A 46 -2.90 -0.93 12.33
N LEU A 47 -3.90 -0.52 11.56
CA LEU A 47 -5.02 0.24 12.13
C LEU A 47 -5.84 -0.68 13.03
N THR A 48 -6.28 -0.17 14.18
CA THR A 48 -7.28 -0.86 14.99
C THR A 48 -8.60 -0.96 14.22
N GLU A 49 -9.50 -1.83 14.63
CA GLU A 49 -10.83 -1.96 14.01
C GLU A 49 -11.60 -0.64 14.06
N GLN A 50 -11.55 0.04 15.20
CA GLN A 50 -12.18 1.33 15.40
C GLN A 50 -11.59 2.42 14.47
N GLN A 51 -10.26 2.47 14.34
CA GLN A 51 -9.59 3.42 13.45
C GLN A 51 -9.93 3.15 11.98
N GLN A 52 -9.97 1.88 11.56
CA GLN A 52 -10.37 1.52 10.21
C GLN A 52 -11.83 1.85 9.95
N ALA A 53 -12.74 1.48 10.85
CA ALA A 53 -14.16 1.77 10.72
C ALA A 53 -14.39 3.29 10.61
N LYS A 54 -13.79 4.08 11.50
CA LYS A 54 -13.87 5.54 11.50
C LYS A 54 -13.38 6.14 10.18
N PHE A 55 -12.26 5.66 9.64
CA PHE A 55 -11.72 6.13 8.35
C PHE A 55 -12.65 5.80 7.19
N VAL A 56 -13.14 4.55 7.12
CA VAL A 56 -14.03 4.07 6.06
C VAL A 56 -15.37 4.81 6.12
N GLU A 57 -15.97 4.92 7.29
CA GLU A 57 -17.25 5.59 7.51
C GLU A 57 -17.18 7.08 7.16
N PHE A 58 -16.15 7.79 7.64
CA PHE A 58 -15.95 9.20 7.29
C PHE A 58 -15.78 9.38 5.79
N THR A 59 -15.02 8.49 5.12
CA THR A 59 -14.82 8.53 3.67
C THR A 59 -16.14 8.31 2.93
N ALA A 60 -16.96 7.33 3.36
CA ALA A 60 -18.25 6.99 2.75
C ALA A 60 -19.26 8.13 2.88
N GLN A 61 -19.32 8.79 4.02
CA GLN A 61 -20.27 9.88 4.31
C GLN A 61 -19.85 11.21 3.66
N SER A 62 -18.59 11.37 3.29
CA SER A 62 -18.09 12.62 2.72
C SER A 62 -18.39 12.74 1.24
N TYR A 63 -19.16 13.76 0.84
CA TYR A 63 -19.37 14.07 -0.58
C TYR A 63 -18.05 14.28 -1.33
N GLN A 64 -17.06 14.88 -0.68
CA GLN A 64 -15.75 15.18 -1.27
C GLN A 64 -14.86 13.95 -1.44
N TYR A 65 -14.97 12.95 -0.56
CA TYR A 65 -14.01 11.84 -0.48
C TYR A 65 -14.60 10.46 -0.84
N LYS A 66 -15.92 10.33 -0.96
CA LYS A 66 -16.59 9.05 -1.23
C LYS A 66 -16.08 8.32 -2.48
N HIS A 67 -15.61 9.05 -3.48
CA HIS A 67 -15.04 8.47 -4.69
C HIS A 67 -13.72 7.70 -4.47
N TRP A 68 -13.06 7.85 -3.30
CA TRP A 68 -11.91 7.05 -2.90
C TRP A 68 -12.29 5.74 -2.24
N LEU A 69 -13.54 5.58 -1.83
CA LEU A 69 -14.00 4.43 -1.04
C LEU A 69 -13.77 3.09 -1.76
N PRO A 70 -14.08 2.92 -3.06
CA PRO A 70 -13.82 1.67 -3.76
C PRO A 70 -12.35 1.27 -3.72
N LEU A 71 -11.42 2.21 -3.97
CA LEU A 71 -9.99 1.96 -3.92
C LEU A 71 -9.54 1.51 -2.52
N PHE A 72 -9.99 2.21 -1.47
CA PHE A 72 -9.62 1.85 -0.09
C PHE A 72 -10.22 0.51 0.34
N THR A 73 -11.44 0.21 -0.08
CA THR A 73 -12.08 -1.10 0.17
C THR A 73 -11.28 -2.23 -0.48
N VAL A 74 -10.84 -2.05 -1.74
CA VAL A 74 -10.01 -3.02 -2.43
C VAL A 74 -8.64 -3.20 -1.75
N LEU A 75 -7.99 -2.10 -1.33
CA LEU A 75 -6.72 -2.16 -0.59
C LEU A 75 -6.85 -2.91 0.75
N LEU A 76 -7.91 -2.61 1.50
CA LEU A 76 -8.19 -3.24 2.80
C LEU A 76 -8.68 -4.69 2.68
N GLY A 77 -9.36 -5.04 1.60
CA GLY A 77 -9.93 -6.37 1.41
C GLY A 77 -9.03 -7.36 0.64
N THR A 78 -7.94 -6.86 0.01
CA THR A 78 -7.01 -7.72 -0.76
C THR A 78 -5.59 -7.74 -0.20
N GLY A 79 -5.22 -6.70 0.58
CA GLY A 79 -3.85 -6.50 1.01
C GLY A 79 -2.86 -6.32 -0.15
N GLY A 80 -3.32 -6.00 -1.36
CA GLY A 80 -2.47 -5.75 -2.51
C GLY A 80 -1.51 -4.57 -2.28
N ARG A 81 -0.34 -4.59 -2.94
CA ARG A 81 0.54 -3.41 -2.93
C ARG A 81 -0.11 -2.30 -3.73
N ILE A 82 0.09 -1.06 -3.32
CA ILE A 82 -0.56 0.09 -3.98
C ILE A 82 -0.34 0.09 -5.51
N GLY A 83 0.86 -0.23 -5.99
CA GLY A 83 1.13 -0.30 -7.42
C GLY A 83 0.44 -1.47 -8.12
N GLU A 84 0.21 -2.60 -7.44
CA GLU A 84 -0.57 -3.73 -7.95
C GLU A 84 -2.04 -3.33 -8.10
N ILE A 85 -2.60 -2.67 -7.09
CA ILE A 85 -4.01 -2.25 -7.11
C ILE A 85 -4.26 -1.11 -8.10
N LEU A 86 -3.35 -0.14 -8.21
CA LEU A 86 -3.47 0.93 -9.22
C LEU A 86 -3.22 0.42 -10.65
N GLY A 87 -2.48 -0.68 -10.80
CA GLY A 87 -2.29 -1.36 -12.08
C GLY A 87 -3.44 -2.29 -12.45
N LEU A 88 -4.36 -2.59 -11.52
CA LEU A 88 -5.44 -3.55 -11.75
C LEU A 88 -6.36 -3.07 -12.88
N ARG A 89 -6.69 -3.98 -13.80
CA ARG A 89 -7.56 -3.74 -14.95
C ARG A 89 -8.86 -4.51 -14.81
N TRP A 90 -9.88 -4.09 -15.52
CA TRP A 90 -11.18 -4.81 -15.52
C TRP A 90 -11.03 -6.25 -15.97
N GLU A 91 -10.17 -6.55 -16.93
CA GLU A 91 -9.91 -7.90 -17.42
C GLU A 91 -9.18 -8.81 -16.40
N ASP A 92 -8.52 -8.24 -15.38
CA ASP A 92 -7.87 -9.00 -14.32
C ASP A 92 -8.87 -9.45 -13.24
N CYS A 93 -10.12 -9.00 -13.31
CA CYS A 93 -11.19 -9.28 -12.34
C CYS A 93 -12.21 -10.27 -12.93
N ASP A 94 -12.20 -11.49 -12.44
CA ASP A 94 -13.20 -12.51 -12.79
C ASP A 94 -14.35 -12.47 -11.78
N PHE A 95 -15.38 -11.71 -12.08
CA PHE A 95 -16.56 -11.55 -11.22
C PHE A 95 -17.38 -12.84 -11.05
N PRO A 96 -17.62 -13.68 -12.08
CA PRO A 96 -18.26 -14.97 -11.93
C PRO A 96 -17.59 -15.89 -10.93
N ASN A 97 -16.27 -16.04 -11.01
CA ASN A 97 -15.49 -16.89 -10.12
C ASN A 97 -15.04 -16.17 -8.84
N SER A 98 -15.32 -14.87 -8.70
CA SER A 98 -14.94 -14.04 -7.56
C SER A 98 -13.44 -14.09 -7.25
N ILE A 99 -12.60 -13.85 -8.28
CA ILE A 99 -11.15 -13.82 -8.17
C ILE A 99 -10.54 -12.59 -8.85
N ILE A 100 -9.38 -12.17 -8.35
CA ILE A 100 -8.55 -11.08 -8.88
C ILE A 100 -7.18 -11.66 -9.23
N ASN A 101 -6.72 -11.42 -10.45
CA ASN A 101 -5.41 -11.83 -10.93
C ASN A 101 -4.40 -10.68 -10.75
N ILE A 102 -3.45 -10.85 -9.85
CA ILE A 102 -2.33 -9.92 -9.69
C ILE A 102 -1.17 -10.44 -10.51
N ASN A 103 -0.89 -9.82 -11.65
CA ASN A 103 0.11 -10.27 -12.62
C ASN A 103 1.09 -9.17 -13.04
N HIS A 104 0.85 -7.92 -12.66
CA HIS A 104 1.69 -6.77 -12.97
C HIS A 104 1.57 -5.67 -11.90
N THR A 105 2.38 -4.64 -12.04
CA THR A 105 2.43 -3.51 -11.11
C THR A 105 2.62 -2.21 -11.89
N LEU A 106 1.76 -1.25 -11.67
CA LEU A 106 1.93 0.12 -12.15
C LEU A 106 2.94 0.84 -11.25
N ILE A 107 3.97 1.40 -11.85
CA ILE A 107 4.97 2.20 -11.16
C ILE A 107 5.01 3.62 -11.72
N TYR A 108 5.38 4.57 -10.86
CA TYR A 108 5.60 5.96 -11.23
C TYR A 108 6.99 6.36 -10.78
N ARG A 109 7.92 6.49 -11.71
CA ARG A 109 9.34 6.73 -11.43
C ARG A 109 9.98 7.71 -12.42
N LYS A 110 11.02 8.36 -11.93
CA LYS A 110 12.00 9.06 -12.74
C LYS A 110 13.16 8.11 -13.02
N TYR A 111 13.47 7.82 -14.30
CA TYR A 111 14.51 6.87 -14.67
C TYR A 111 15.84 7.51 -15.07
N THR A 112 15.82 8.78 -15.45
CA THR A 112 17.00 9.57 -15.83
C THR A 112 16.72 11.04 -15.52
N ASP A 113 17.32 11.96 -16.24
CA ASP A 113 17.01 13.40 -16.15
C ASP A 113 15.64 13.78 -16.76
N GLU A 114 14.91 12.83 -17.29
CA GLU A 114 13.56 13.00 -17.79
C GLU A 114 12.52 13.17 -16.69
N ALA A 115 11.33 13.63 -17.04
CA ALA A 115 10.20 13.72 -16.13
C ALA A 115 9.77 12.33 -15.65
N SER A 116 9.20 12.26 -14.43
CA SER A 116 8.62 11.02 -13.93
C SER A 116 7.48 10.56 -14.84
N HIS A 117 7.44 9.28 -15.18
CA HIS A 117 6.42 8.67 -16.01
C HIS A 117 5.87 7.37 -15.38
N PHE A 118 4.74 6.95 -15.87
CA PHE A 118 4.16 5.65 -15.53
C PHE A 118 4.80 4.55 -16.37
N ALA A 119 5.01 3.38 -15.78
CA ALA A 119 5.44 2.18 -16.47
C ALA A 119 4.83 0.95 -15.81
N ILE A 120 4.73 -0.14 -16.57
CA ILE A 120 4.31 -1.45 -16.05
C ILE A 120 5.54 -2.30 -15.78
N THR A 121 5.53 -2.98 -14.65
CA THR A 121 6.53 -4.00 -14.34
C THR A 121 5.84 -5.32 -14.04
N THR A 122 6.36 -6.40 -14.58
CA THR A 122 5.96 -7.75 -14.22
C THR A 122 6.73 -8.22 -12.99
N PRO A 123 6.13 -9.05 -12.13
CA PRO A 123 6.82 -9.59 -10.96
C PRO A 123 8.07 -10.38 -11.36
N LYS A 124 9.18 -10.13 -10.67
CA LYS A 124 10.46 -10.84 -10.92
C LYS A 124 10.43 -12.32 -10.49
N THR A 125 9.46 -12.71 -9.68
CA THR A 125 9.32 -14.07 -9.13
C THR A 125 7.93 -14.62 -9.43
N LYS A 126 7.84 -15.95 -9.54
CA LYS A 126 6.53 -16.64 -9.74
C LYS A 126 5.54 -16.33 -8.61
N SER A 127 6.00 -16.12 -7.38
CA SER A 127 5.16 -15.76 -6.23
C SER A 127 4.59 -14.34 -6.31
N GLY A 128 5.10 -13.51 -7.19
CA GLY A 128 4.54 -12.17 -7.46
C GLY A 128 3.28 -12.22 -8.33
N VAL A 129 3.12 -13.26 -9.15
CA VAL A 129 1.89 -13.54 -9.90
C VAL A 129 1.03 -14.43 -9.02
N ARG A 130 -0.16 -13.96 -8.67
CA ARG A 130 -1.05 -14.67 -7.75
C ARG A 130 -2.50 -14.36 -8.00
N ILE A 131 -3.36 -15.24 -7.54
CA ILE A 131 -4.80 -15.09 -7.53
C ILE A 131 -5.24 -14.75 -6.11
N ILE A 132 -6.07 -13.71 -5.97
CA ILE A 132 -6.64 -13.29 -4.70
C ILE A 132 -8.15 -13.52 -4.76
N PRO A 133 -8.78 -14.12 -3.73
CA PRO A 133 -10.23 -14.18 -3.63
C PRO A 133 -10.84 -12.78 -3.57
N MET A 134 -11.89 -12.56 -4.34
CA MET A 134 -12.68 -11.32 -4.31
C MET A 134 -13.76 -11.46 -3.25
N LEU A 135 -13.50 -10.92 -2.05
CA LEU A 135 -14.48 -10.92 -0.97
C LEU A 135 -15.72 -10.10 -1.36
N SER A 136 -16.85 -10.33 -0.67
CA SER A 136 -18.15 -9.68 -0.95
C SER A 136 -18.05 -8.16 -1.03
N ASP A 137 -17.34 -7.54 -0.08
CA ASP A 137 -17.20 -6.09 -0.01
C ASP A 137 -16.34 -5.54 -1.14
N VAL A 138 -15.27 -6.28 -1.50
CA VAL A 138 -14.41 -5.94 -2.66
C VAL A 138 -15.21 -6.04 -3.95
N LYS A 139 -16.01 -7.11 -4.11
CA LYS A 139 -16.88 -7.29 -5.27
C LYS A 139 -17.93 -6.18 -5.39
N ALA A 140 -18.54 -5.81 -4.27
CA ALA A 140 -19.50 -4.72 -4.23
C ALA A 140 -18.84 -3.37 -4.60
N ALA A 141 -17.67 -3.07 -4.03
CA ALA A 141 -16.91 -1.85 -4.32
C ALA A 141 -16.50 -1.75 -5.80
N LEU A 142 -16.01 -2.84 -6.40
CA LEU A 142 -15.66 -2.87 -7.82
C LEU A 142 -16.89 -2.76 -8.72
N THR A 143 -18.02 -3.36 -8.32
CA THR A 143 -19.26 -3.25 -9.05
C THR A 143 -19.79 -1.81 -9.05
N GLU A 144 -19.69 -1.11 -7.92
CA GLU A 144 -20.08 0.28 -7.79
C GLU A 144 -19.17 1.19 -8.62
N GLU A 145 -17.85 0.98 -8.55
CA GLU A 145 -16.86 1.69 -9.37
C GLU A 145 -17.15 1.51 -10.88
N TYR A 146 -17.52 0.29 -11.31
CA TYR A 146 -17.89 0.03 -12.70
C TYR A 146 -19.12 0.82 -13.13
N LYS A 147 -20.16 0.86 -12.30
CA LYS A 147 -21.38 1.63 -12.57
C LYS A 147 -21.10 3.13 -12.67
N GLU A 148 -20.29 3.65 -11.74
CA GLU A 148 -19.91 5.06 -11.78
C GLU A 148 -19.11 5.39 -13.04
N GLN A 149 -18.24 4.50 -13.50
CA GLN A 149 -17.49 4.70 -14.74
C GLN A 149 -18.33 4.58 -16.01
N LEU A 150 -19.44 3.86 -16.00
CA LEU A 150 -20.40 3.88 -17.10
C LEU A 150 -20.99 5.29 -17.32
N GLU A 151 -21.11 6.08 -16.27
CA GLU A 151 -21.65 7.44 -16.32
C GLU A 151 -20.54 8.49 -16.52
N SER A 152 -19.41 8.35 -15.82
CA SER A 152 -18.32 9.34 -15.78
C SER A 152 -17.20 9.09 -16.78
N GLY A 153 -17.23 7.97 -17.52
CA GLY A 153 -16.18 7.51 -18.44
C GLY A 153 -15.16 6.60 -17.75
N PHE A 154 -14.56 5.71 -18.54
CA PHE A 154 -13.51 4.79 -18.10
C PHE A 154 -12.12 5.44 -18.13
N ASN A 155 -11.14 4.77 -17.53
CA ASN A 155 -9.73 5.18 -17.62
C ASN A 155 -9.24 5.04 -19.06
N GLU A 156 -8.75 6.12 -19.65
CA GLU A 156 -8.32 6.21 -21.06
C GLU A 156 -6.80 5.98 -21.22
N SER A 157 -6.07 5.82 -20.13
CA SER A 157 -4.61 5.66 -20.19
C SER A 157 -4.19 4.36 -20.84
N VAL A 158 -3.15 4.46 -21.65
CA VAL A 158 -2.37 3.32 -22.14
C VAL A 158 -0.96 3.45 -21.59
N VAL A 159 -0.48 2.47 -20.83
CA VAL A 159 0.85 2.43 -20.24
C VAL A 159 1.53 1.13 -20.64
N ASP A 160 2.63 1.22 -21.40
CA ASP A 160 3.36 0.04 -21.93
C ASP A 160 2.47 -0.99 -22.62
N GLY A 161 1.44 -0.54 -23.35
CA GLY A 161 0.46 -1.39 -24.04
C GLY A 161 -0.68 -1.91 -23.15
N TYR A 162 -0.68 -1.63 -21.85
CA TYR A 162 -1.76 -1.98 -20.92
C TYR A 162 -2.81 -0.86 -20.89
N SER A 163 -4.08 -1.22 -20.91
CA SER A 163 -5.23 -0.30 -20.85
C SER A 163 -6.35 -0.90 -20.02
N GLY A 164 -7.43 -0.14 -19.78
CA GLY A 164 -8.57 -0.62 -19.00
C GLY A 164 -8.33 -0.67 -17.49
N PHE A 165 -7.45 0.20 -16.97
CA PHE A 165 -7.18 0.33 -15.54
C PHE A 165 -8.46 0.72 -14.79
N ILE A 166 -8.69 0.08 -13.63
CA ILE A 166 -9.90 0.30 -12.83
C ILE A 166 -9.89 1.70 -12.21
N PHE A 167 -8.82 2.04 -11.47
CA PHE A 167 -8.79 3.29 -10.73
C PHE A 167 -8.26 4.44 -11.57
N LYS A 168 -8.96 5.57 -11.55
CA LYS A 168 -8.69 6.73 -12.40
C LYS A 168 -8.66 8.03 -11.63
N SER A 169 -7.99 9.02 -12.19
CA SER A 169 -8.08 10.42 -11.80
C SER A 169 -9.38 11.06 -12.32
N ARG A 170 -9.63 12.31 -11.96
CA ARG A 170 -10.73 13.09 -12.52
C ARG A 170 -10.61 13.31 -14.04
N ASP A 171 -9.39 13.24 -14.57
CA ASP A 171 -9.09 13.40 -15.98
C ASP A 171 -9.05 12.06 -16.73
N ASN A 172 -9.69 11.01 -16.20
CA ASN A 172 -9.72 9.65 -16.74
C ASN A 172 -8.33 9.03 -16.99
N THR A 173 -7.33 9.39 -16.21
CA THR A 173 -5.97 8.87 -16.31
C THR A 173 -5.57 8.05 -15.08
N VAL A 174 -4.50 7.26 -15.19
CA VAL A 174 -3.97 6.46 -14.08
C VAL A 174 -3.56 7.30 -12.87
N LEU A 175 -3.74 6.75 -11.69
CA LEU A 175 -3.36 7.36 -10.41
C LEU A 175 -1.92 7.01 -10.03
N SER A 176 -1.20 7.97 -9.46
CA SER A 176 0.08 7.68 -8.81
C SER A 176 -0.10 7.28 -7.34
N PRO A 177 0.77 6.41 -6.77
CA PRO A 177 0.76 6.10 -5.34
C PRO A 177 0.85 7.33 -4.44
N HIS A 178 1.55 8.36 -4.91
CA HIS A 178 1.67 9.63 -4.20
C HIS A 178 0.35 10.40 -4.13
N CYS A 179 -0.45 10.36 -5.20
CA CYS A 179 -1.78 10.96 -5.22
C CYS A 179 -2.70 10.32 -4.17
N VAL A 180 -2.69 8.98 -4.08
CA VAL A 180 -3.49 8.22 -3.11
C VAL A 180 -3.06 8.53 -1.67
N ASN A 181 -1.75 8.56 -1.38
CA ASN A 181 -1.27 8.93 -0.05
C ASN A 181 -1.66 10.36 0.34
N ARG A 182 -1.60 11.31 -0.59
CA ARG A 182 -2.10 12.68 -0.35
C ARG A 182 -3.61 12.73 -0.10
N ALA A 183 -4.38 11.83 -0.72
CA ALA A 183 -5.81 11.72 -0.43
C ALA A 183 -6.04 11.20 0.98
N ILE A 184 -5.34 10.13 1.40
CA ILE A 184 -5.39 9.62 2.78
C ILE A 184 -5.07 10.73 3.78
N ASP A 185 -3.97 11.48 3.59
CA ASP A 185 -3.58 12.59 4.49
C ASP A 185 -4.68 13.65 4.61
N ARG A 186 -5.32 14.00 3.49
CA ARG A 186 -6.43 14.98 3.50
C ARG A 186 -7.64 14.44 4.23
N ILE A 187 -8.00 13.18 4.02
CA ILE A 187 -9.12 12.52 4.70
C ILE A 187 -8.87 12.46 6.21
N ILE A 188 -7.67 12.03 6.64
CA ILE A 188 -7.30 11.98 8.06
C ILE A 188 -7.41 13.37 8.69
N LYS A 189 -6.90 14.41 8.03
CA LYS A 189 -6.97 15.80 8.54
C LYS A 189 -8.41 16.27 8.68
N ALA A 190 -9.25 16.01 7.68
CA ALA A 190 -10.65 16.41 7.70
C ALA A 190 -11.45 15.62 8.77
N CYS A 191 -11.24 14.31 8.88
CA CYS A 191 -11.85 13.47 9.89
C CYS A 191 -11.46 13.93 11.30
N ASN A 192 -10.17 14.17 11.53
CA ASN A 192 -9.68 14.64 12.82
C ASN A 192 -10.13 16.07 13.17
N ALA A 193 -10.33 16.94 12.18
CA ALA A 193 -10.88 18.26 12.42
C ALA A 193 -12.34 18.19 12.88
N LYS A 194 -13.17 17.39 12.18
CA LYS A 194 -14.56 17.14 12.57
C LYS A 194 -14.66 16.53 13.96
N GLU A 195 -13.86 15.51 14.25
CA GLU A 195 -13.81 14.86 15.56
C GLU A 195 -13.48 15.82 16.70
N LYS A 196 -12.52 16.74 16.50
CA LYS A 196 -12.17 17.74 17.51
C LYS A 196 -13.30 18.71 17.81
N GLU A 197 -14.07 19.09 16.81
CA GLU A 197 -15.24 19.97 16.96
C GLU A 197 -16.35 19.25 17.72
N GLU A 198 -16.66 18.01 17.36
CA GLU A 198 -17.66 17.18 18.03
C GLU A 198 -17.29 16.87 19.47
N ALA A 199 -16.06 16.43 19.72
CA ALA A 199 -15.56 16.15 21.05
C ALA A 199 -15.58 17.38 21.97
N LYS A 200 -15.26 18.56 21.42
CA LYS A 200 -15.34 19.84 22.16
C LYS A 200 -16.78 20.19 22.52
N ALA A 201 -17.73 19.98 21.61
CA ALA A 201 -19.14 20.24 21.87
C ALA A 201 -19.73 19.28 22.91
N GLU A 202 -19.25 18.03 22.95
CA GLU A 202 -19.67 17.00 23.89
C GLU A 202 -18.88 16.99 25.22
N GLY A 203 -17.81 17.76 25.31
CA GLY A 203 -16.97 17.82 26.51
C GLY A 203 -16.12 16.57 26.78
N ARG A 204 -15.77 15.82 25.70
CA ARG A 204 -14.94 14.61 25.77
C ARG A 204 -13.58 14.81 25.10
N GLU A 205 -12.66 13.90 25.35
CA GLU A 205 -11.40 13.84 24.61
C GLU A 205 -11.62 13.34 23.18
N PRO A 206 -10.95 13.93 22.16
CA PRO A 206 -11.09 13.54 20.79
C PRO A 206 -10.35 12.23 20.46
N GLU A 207 -11.00 11.30 19.79
CA GLU A 207 -10.41 10.07 19.26
C GLU A 207 -9.86 10.30 17.85
N LEU A 208 -8.58 10.64 17.76
CA LEU A 208 -7.95 11.02 16.49
C LEU A 208 -7.41 9.80 15.73
N LEU A 209 -7.59 9.82 14.41
CA LEU A 209 -6.88 8.90 13.52
C LEU A 209 -5.38 9.23 13.51
N PRO A 210 -4.50 8.21 13.64
CA PRO A 210 -3.07 8.40 13.47
C PRO A 210 -2.74 8.70 11.99
N HIS A 211 -1.53 9.19 11.74
CA HIS A 211 -1.02 9.28 10.38
C HIS A 211 -0.71 7.89 9.83
N PHE A 212 -1.23 7.57 8.63
CA PHE A 212 -0.95 6.33 7.92
C PHE A 212 -0.94 6.54 6.40
N SER A 213 -0.49 5.53 5.67
CA SER A 213 -0.38 5.51 4.21
C SER A 213 -0.97 4.22 3.63
N CYS A 214 -1.05 4.10 2.31
CA CYS A 214 -1.48 2.86 1.63
C CYS A 214 -0.77 1.61 2.15
N HIS A 215 0.51 1.74 2.54
CA HIS A 215 1.26 0.59 3.06
C HIS A 215 0.73 0.10 4.42
N HIS A 216 0.20 1.00 5.25
CA HIS A 216 -0.44 0.64 6.51
C HIS A 216 -1.79 -0.07 6.28
N LEU A 217 -2.54 0.27 5.21
CA LEU A 217 -3.76 -0.46 4.85
C LEU A 217 -3.44 -1.93 4.51
N ARG A 218 -2.37 -2.16 3.74
CA ARG A 218 -1.88 -3.52 3.50
C ARG A 218 -1.43 -4.20 4.80
N HIS A 219 -0.73 -3.49 5.69
CA HIS A 219 -0.35 -4.03 7.01
C HIS A 219 -1.58 -4.43 7.83
N THR A 220 -2.61 -3.61 7.84
CA THR A 220 -3.87 -3.89 8.53
C THR A 220 -4.52 -5.17 8.03
N PHE A 221 -4.59 -5.34 6.68
CA PHE A 221 -5.07 -6.59 6.09
C PHE A 221 -4.18 -7.77 6.52
N CYS A 222 -2.84 -7.65 6.41
CA CYS A 222 -1.92 -8.72 6.79
C CYS A 222 -2.11 -9.17 8.24
N THR A 223 -2.18 -8.22 9.17
CA THR A 223 -2.34 -8.51 10.60
C THR A 223 -3.63 -9.28 10.83
N ARG A 224 -4.76 -8.79 10.36
CA ARG A 224 -6.06 -9.47 10.53
C ARG A 224 -6.14 -10.80 9.82
N PHE A 225 -5.54 -10.91 8.64
CA PHE A 225 -5.50 -12.17 7.92
C PHE A 225 -4.67 -13.21 8.69
N CYS A 226 -3.53 -12.81 9.28
CA CYS A 226 -2.70 -13.69 10.10
C CYS A 226 -3.34 -14.06 11.45
N GLU A 227 -4.23 -13.23 12.00
CA GLU A 227 -5.00 -13.53 13.21
C GLU A 227 -6.04 -14.64 12.96
N ASN A 228 -6.64 -14.66 11.77
CA ASN A 228 -7.72 -15.58 11.42
C ASN A 228 -7.25 -16.80 10.61
N GLU A 229 -6.12 -16.73 9.93
CA GLU A 229 -5.56 -17.80 9.11
C GLU A 229 -4.31 -18.39 9.78
N THR A 230 -4.31 -19.68 10.00
CA THR A 230 -3.17 -20.39 10.63
C THR A 230 -2.19 -20.99 9.62
N ASN A 231 -2.62 -21.19 8.38
CA ASN A 231 -1.81 -21.79 7.34
C ASN A 231 -0.86 -20.74 6.72
N LEU A 232 0.39 -20.80 7.12
CA LEU A 232 1.45 -19.88 6.63
C LEU A 232 1.61 -19.91 5.10
N LYS A 233 1.32 -21.02 4.44
CA LYS A 233 1.43 -21.14 2.98
C LYS A 233 0.32 -20.34 2.28
N VAL A 234 -0.91 -20.39 2.79
CA VAL A 234 -2.03 -19.57 2.29
C VAL A 234 -1.72 -18.09 2.47
N ILE A 235 -1.19 -17.70 3.63
CA ILE A 235 -0.79 -16.33 3.89
C ILE A 235 0.27 -15.88 2.88
N GLN A 236 1.30 -16.69 2.63
CA GLN A 236 2.35 -16.38 1.65
C GLN A 236 1.80 -16.21 0.23
N GLU A 237 0.95 -17.12 -0.21
CA GLU A 237 0.36 -17.10 -1.55
C GLU A 237 -0.48 -15.82 -1.76
N ILE A 238 -1.36 -15.48 -0.83
CA ILE A 238 -2.20 -14.28 -0.92
C ILE A 238 -1.37 -13.01 -0.85
N MET A 239 -0.37 -12.96 0.05
CA MET A 239 0.46 -11.77 0.23
C MET A 239 1.55 -11.61 -0.84
N GLY A 240 1.87 -12.67 -1.60
CA GLY A 240 2.94 -12.64 -2.61
C GLY A 240 4.31 -12.37 -1.99
N HIS A 241 4.64 -13.01 -0.85
CA HIS A 241 5.95 -12.92 -0.21
C HIS A 241 6.79 -14.15 -0.53
N ALA A 242 8.06 -13.93 -0.85
CA ALA A 242 9.00 -15.03 -1.12
C ALA A 242 9.43 -15.76 0.16
N ASP A 243 9.45 -15.09 1.33
CA ASP A 243 9.95 -15.61 2.59
C ASP A 243 8.95 -15.51 3.75
N THR A 244 8.94 -16.54 4.62
CA THR A 244 8.11 -16.63 5.84
C THR A 244 8.54 -15.70 6.96
N VAL A 245 9.76 -15.20 6.96
CA VAL A 245 10.35 -14.37 8.04
C VAL A 245 9.56 -13.09 8.32
N SER A 246 8.82 -12.58 7.32
CA SER A 246 8.00 -11.37 7.46
C SER A 246 6.79 -11.54 8.38
N TYR A 247 6.34 -12.77 8.68
CA TYR A 247 5.11 -13.04 9.46
C TYR A 247 5.35 -13.36 10.93
N THR A 248 6.53 -13.90 11.25
CA THR A 248 6.90 -14.22 12.64
C THR A 248 6.93 -12.97 13.51
N HIS A 249 7.25 -11.81 12.93
CA HIS A 249 7.21 -10.52 13.63
C HIS A 249 5.79 -9.99 13.87
N LEU A 250 4.80 -10.36 13.06
CA LEU A 250 3.41 -9.92 13.24
C LEU A 250 2.76 -10.66 14.41
N ARG A 251 3.08 -11.95 14.63
CA ARG A 251 2.57 -12.73 15.76
C ARG A 251 3.28 -12.44 17.09
N ALA A 252 4.52 -11.96 17.06
CA ALA A 252 5.32 -11.73 18.27
C ALA A 252 4.96 -10.44 19.05
N HIS A 253 4.02 -9.65 18.58
CA HIS A 253 3.61 -8.39 19.21
C HIS A 253 2.31 -8.49 20.02
N GLU A 254 1.72 -9.70 20.16
CA GLU A 254 0.45 -9.95 20.87
C GLU A 254 0.61 -10.75 22.17
N THR A 255 1.85 -11.02 22.61
CA THR A 255 2.11 -11.67 23.93
C THR A 255 2.78 -10.73 24.91
#